data_1d135710f45181cdfb9f87c89a12ea39
#
_entry.id   1d135710f45181cdfb9f87c89a12ea39
#
_cell.length_a   1.000
_cell.length_b   1.000
_cell.length_c   1.000
_cell.angle_alpha   90.00
_cell.angle_beta   90.00
_cell.angle_gamma   90.00
#
_symmetry.space_group_name_H-M   'P 1'
#
loop_
_entity.id
_entity.type
_entity.pdbx_description
1 polymer ?
#
loop_
_entity_poly.entity_id
_entity_poly.type
_entity_poly.pdbx_seq_one_letter_code
_entity_poly.pdbx_strand_id
1 'polypeptide(L)'
;SSWSNADEGYILLSNNSSNIESWSKISLPMGPYGFDHNKYNHAASGDINNDGFIDVVVSITRDLPYYEGAYIQVLINDGQGALKDMTETNFFNQPRSQTHHGEGNIYLRDMNLDGSIDIIHSTRDYSSGYHGAHIAINDGNGNFNSITNDDLPNKPNSGYNNYDFLMKSLPINIDNEACIDFISVTDAGWENSTDETSNYLFTVLNTACNF
;
A
#
# COMPACT_ATOMS: atom_id res chain seq x y z
N SER A 1 21.59 -6.04 18.81
CA SER A 1 21.47 -6.59 17.45
C SER A 1 21.47 -5.43 16.50
N SER A 2 22.52 -5.33 15.73
CA SER A 2 22.70 -4.30 14.71
C SER A 2 21.72 -4.56 13.56
N TRP A 3 20.76 -3.72 13.39
CA TRP A 3 20.02 -3.56 12.13
C TRP A 3 21.00 -2.87 11.17
N SER A 4 21.87 -3.65 10.58
CA SER A 4 22.87 -3.14 9.66
C SER A 4 22.34 -3.32 8.24
N ASN A 5 22.36 -2.21 7.53
CA ASN A 5 22.19 -2.05 6.09
C ASN A 5 20.78 -2.35 5.59
N ALA A 6 20.02 -1.28 5.35
CA ALA A 6 18.91 -1.34 4.42
C ALA A 6 19.52 -1.76 3.07
N ASP A 7 19.29 -3.01 2.69
CA ASP A 7 19.70 -3.51 1.39
C ASP A 7 18.98 -2.72 0.30
N GLU A 8 19.71 -2.45 -0.78
CA GLU A 8 19.07 -1.94 -2.00
C GLU A 8 17.91 -2.88 -2.38
N GLY A 9 16.72 -2.34 -2.59
CA GLY A 9 15.63 -3.11 -3.17
C GLY A 9 16.04 -3.66 -4.55
N TYR A 10 15.68 -4.88 -4.86
CA TYR A 10 15.97 -5.47 -6.18
C TYR A 10 14.90 -6.45 -6.63
N ILE A 11 14.85 -6.66 -7.93
CA ILE A 11 14.06 -7.71 -8.58
C ILE A 11 15.01 -8.82 -9.04
N LEU A 12 14.58 -10.05 -8.88
CA LEU A 12 15.23 -11.21 -9.47
C LEU A 12 14.46 -11.64 -10.73
N LEU A 13 15.13 -11.55 -11.88
CA LEU A 13 14.59 -12.04 -13.13
C LEU A 13 14.95 -13.51 -13.31
N SER A 14 13.92 -14.34 -13.38
CA SER A 14 14.07 -15.77 -13.65
C SER A 14 14.63 -16.01 -15.06
N ASN A 15 15.56 -16.96 -15.17
CA ASN A 15 16.14 -17.42 -16.43
C ASN A 15 15.76 -18.87 -16.75
N ASN A 16 14.62 -19.34 -16.24
CA ASN A 16 14.14 -20.73 -16.34
C ASN A 16 15.00 -21.77 -15.58
N SER A 17 15.96 -21.33 -14.77
CA SER A 17 16.72 -22.20 -13.87
C SER A 17 16.01 -22.30 -12.51
N SER A 18 16.02 -23.50 -11.92
CA SER A 18 15.61 -23.70 -10.53
C SER A 18 16.61 -23.15 -9.52
N ASN A 19 17.83 -22.82 -9.97
CA ASN A 19 18.84 -22.21 -9.13
C ASN A 19 18.67 -20.69 -9.13
N ILE A 20 18.12 -20.13 -8.04
CA ILE A 20 17.86 -18.70 -7.86
C ILE A 20 19.15 -17.85 -7.93
N GLU A 21 20.30 -18.41 -7.56
CA GLU A 21 21.59 -17.70 -7.63
C GLU A 21 22.01 -17.37 -9.07
N SER A 22 21.45 -18.07 -10.05
CA SER A 22 21.71 -17.80 -11.47
C SER A 22 20.79 -16.73 -12.06
N TRP A 23 19.81 -16.24 -11.33
CA TRP A 23 18.89 -15.23 -11.82
C TRP A 23 19.55 -13.85 -11.87
N SER A 24 19.13 -13.05 -12.84
CA SER A 24 19.62 -11.69 -12.98
C SER A 24 19.05 -10.78 -11.90
N LYS A 25 19.89 -10.03 -11.25
CA LYS A 25 19.51 -9.01 -10.26
C LYS A 25 19.39 -7.64 -10.93
N ILE A 26 18.24 -6.99 -10.80
CA ILE A 26 18.00 -5.61 -11.20
C ILE A 26 17.74 -4.80 -9.95
N SER A 27 18.57 -3.78 -9.69
CA SER A 27 18.37 -2.87 -8.58
C SER A 27 17.16 -1.99 -8.83
N LEU A 28 16.33 -1.80 -7.79
CA LEU A 28 15.24 -0.82 -7.83
C LEU A 28 15.82 0.60 -7.78
N PRO A 29 15.14 1.57 -8.39
CA PRO A 29 15.41 2.97 -8.11
C PRO A 29 15.38 3.24 -6.61
N MET A 30 16.32 4.05 -6.14
CA MET A 30 16.45 4.36 -4.72
C MET A 30 15.19 5.08 -4.20
N GLY A 31 14.68 4.63 -3.06
CA GLY A 31 13.59 5.29 -2.36
C GLY A 31 14.01 6.67 -1.78
N PRO A 32 13.05 7.43 -1.25
CA PRO A 32 13.23 8.84 -0.88
C PRO A 32 14.17 9.07 0.30
N TYR A 33 14.44 8.04 1.09
CA TYR A 33 15.18 8.18 2.35
C TYR A 33 16.67 7.85 2.24
N GLY A 34 17.16 7.49 1.05
CA GLY A 34 18.56 7.15 0.79
C GLY A 34 18.92 5.70 1.17
N PHE A 35 20.17 5.30 0.88
CA PHE A 35 20.60 3.91 0.95
C PHE A 35 20.43 3.23 2.31
N ASP A 36 20.66 3.95 3.39
CA ASP A 36 20.68 3.35 4.74
C ASP A 36 19.35 3.47 5.49
N HIS A 37 18.34 4.07 4.88
CA HIS A 37 17.13 4.48 5.60
C HIS A 37 15.82 4.03 4.96
N ASN A 38 15.84 3.52 3.73
CA ASN A 38 14.64 2.95 3.12
C ASN A 38 14.33 1.59 3.73
N LYS A 39 13.14 1.45 4.28
CA LYS A 39 12.58 0.17 4.70
C LYS A 39 11.46 -0.18 3.73
N TYR A 40 11.71 -1.15 2.87
CA TYR A 40 10.74 -1.66 1.92
C TYR A 40 9.79 -2.62 2.63
N ASN A 41 8.50 -2.29 2.67
CA ASN A 41 7.53 -3.05 3.45
C ASN A 41 6.72 -4.02 2.60
N HIS A 42 6.22 -3.56 1.47
CA HIS A 42 5.42 -4.38 0.56
C HIS A 42 5.54 -3.88 -0.87
N ALA A 43 5.37 -4.80 -1.82
CA ALA A 43 5.31 -4.47 -3.24
C ALA A 43 4.16 -5.21 -3.93
N ALA A 44 3.60 -4.57 -4.94
CA ALA A 44 2.63 -5.17 -5.85
C ALA A 44 3.00 -4.82 -7.29
N SER A 45 2.52 -5.62 -8.24
CA SER A 45 2.82 -5.44 -9.65
C SER A 45 1.58 -5.53 -10.51
N GLY A 46 1.52 -4.74 -11.56
CA GLY A 46 0.43 -4.68 -12.53
C GLY A 46 0.78 -3.69 -13.64
N ASP A 47 0.08 -3.77 -14.76
CA ASP A 47 0.17 -2.79 -15.84
C ASP A 47 -0.67 -1.58 -15.45
N ILE A 48 -0.05 -0.57 -14.81
CA ILE A 48 -0.76 0.56 -14.22
C ILE A 48 -0.97 1.72 -15.19
N ASN A 49 -0.25 1.74 -16.31
CA ASN A 49 -0.36 2.77 -17.34
C ASN A 49 -0.95 2.23 -18.66
N ASN A 50 -1.37 0.96 -18.67
CA ASN A 50 -1.98 0.27 -19.82
C ASN A 50 -1.06 0.21 -21.05
N ASP A 51 0.26 0.13 -20.86
CA ASP A 51 1.24 0.02 -21.97
C ASP A 51 1.60 -1.43 -22.32
N GLY A 52 1.08 -2.41 -21.59
CA GLY A 52 1.31 -3.85 -21.78
C GLY A 52 2.52 -4.39 -21.01
N PHE A 53 3.24 -3.58 -20.28
CA PHE A 53 4.36 -4.00 -19.44
C PHE A 53 3.97 -3.96 -17.95
N ILE A 54 4.54 -4.86 -17.18
CA ILE A 54 4.24 -4.93 -15.74
C ILE A 54 5.09 -3.92 -14.98
N ASP A 55 4.43 -3.02 -14.29
CA ASP A 55 4.98 -2.02 -13.40
C ASP A 55 5.03 -2.51 -11.95
N VAL A 56 5.66 -1.74 -11.07
CA VAL A 56 5.81 -2.08 -9.65
C VAL A 56 5.46 -0.89 -8.79
N VAL A 57 4.67 -1.14 -7.76
CA VAL A 57 4.37 -0.16 -6.69
C VAL A 57 4.91 -0.69 -5.38
N VAL A 58 5.62 0.16 -4.63
CA VAL A 58 6.30 -0.24 -3.40
C VAL A 58 5.95 0.70 -2.25
N SER A 59 5.63 0.16 -1.08
CA SER A 59 5.51 0.96 0.14
C SER A 59 6.84 0.98 0.91
N ILE A 60 7.26 2.17 1.30
CA ILE A 60 8.56 2.43 1.94
C ILE A 60 8.34 3.28 3.19
N THR A 61 9.05 2.94 4.26
CA THR A 61 9.13 3.75 5.49
C THR A 61 10.58 4.01 5.85
N ARG A 62 10.79 4.90 6.81
CA ARG A 62 12.09 5.13 7.43
C ARG A 62 11.96 4.98 8.95
N ASP A 63 12.85 4.20 9.56
CA ASP A 63 12.88 4.04 11.01
C ASP A 63 13.92 4.96 11.69
N LEU A 64 15.03 5.22 11.03
CA LEU A 64 16.15 6.01 11.57
C LEU A 64 16.46 7.24 10.69
N PRO A 65 16.87 8.37 11.27
CA PRO A 65 17.08 8.67 12.70
C PRO A 65 15.77 8.84 13.48
N TYR A 66 14.63 8.92 12.80
CA TYR A 66 13.27 8.96 13.36
C TYR A 66 12.33 8.34 12.34
N TYR A 67 11.23 7.82 12.86
CA TYR A 67 10.22 7.20 12.02
C TYR A 67 9.61 8.22 11.05
N GLU A 68 9.51 7.84 9.80
CA GLU A 68 8.76 8.55 8.78
C GLU A 68 7.86 7.57 8.05
N GLY A 69 6.60 7.93 7.97
CA GLY A 69 5.55 7.05 7.48
C GLY A 69 5.64 6.72 6.00
N ALA A 70 4.62 6.06 5.50
CA ALA A 70 4.63 5.48 4.18
C ALA A 70 4.88 6.48 3.06
N TYR A 71 5.80 6.08 2.21
CA TYR A 71 5.97 6.62 0.87
C TYR A 71 5.60 5.51 -0.11
N ILE A 72 4.74 5.81 -1.06
CA ILE A 72 4.37 4.88 -2.11
C ILE A 72 5.18 5.23 -3.35
N GLN A 73 6.11 4.37 -3.70
CA GLN A 73 6.96 4.53 -4.88
C GLN A 73 6.30 3.86 -6.09
N VAL A 74 6.16 4.60 -7.17
CA VAL A 74 5.58 4.15 -8.45
C VAL A 74 6.72 3.97 -9.44
N LEU A 75 6.96 2.74 -9.85
CA LEU A 75 8.05 2.33 -10.72
C LEU A 75 7.48 1.82 -12.05
N ILE A 76 7.67 2.58 -13.10
CA ILE A 76 7.20 2.25 -14.45
C ILE A 76 8.26 1.46 -15.21
N ASN A 77 7.83 0.36 -15.81
CA ASN A 77 8.66 -0.49 -16.66
C ASN A 77 8.75 0.10 -18.08
N ASP A 78 9.96 0.26 -18.58
CA ASP A 78 10.19 0.81 -19.93
C ASP A 78 10.01 -0.22 -21.07
N GLY A 79 9.56 -1.45 -20.74
CA GLY A 79 9.44 -2.55 -21.68
C GLY A 79 10.77 -3.19 -22.11
N GLN A 80 11.89 -2.70 -21.60
CA GLN A 80 13.23 -3.23 -21.85
C GLN A 80 13.86 -3.87 -20.59
N GLY A 81 13.09 -3.91 -19.51
CA GLY A 81 13.48 -4.51 -18.24
C GLY A 81 14.08 -3.50 -17.24
N ALA A 82 14.01 -2.22 -17.53
CA ALA A 82 14.38 -1.19 -16.56
C ALA A 82 13.12 -0.60 -15.92
N LEU A 83 13.21 -0.33 -14.61
CA LEU A 83 12.19 0.37 -13.85
C LEU A 83 12.62 1.82 -13.62
N LYS A 84 11.73 2.74 -13.95
CA LYS A 84 11.93 4.17 -13.75
C LYS A 84 11.03 4.67 -12.63
N ASP A 85 11.60 5.36 -11.67
CA ASP A 85 10.81 6.04 -10.64
C ASP A 85 10.06 7.23 -11.24
N MET A 86 8.74 7.13 -11.22
CA MET A 86 7.82 8.14 -11.72
C MET A 86 6.96 8.74 -10.61
N THR A 87 7.28 8.48 -9.36
CA THR A 87 6.45 8.86 -8.20
C THR A 87 6.18 10.36 -8.15
N GLU A 88 7.21 11.19 -8.28
CA GLU A 88 7.05 12.65 -8.21
C GLU A 88 6.23 13.24 -9.37
N THR A 89 6.07 12.48 -10.45
CA THR A 89 5.24 12.89 -11.60
C THR A 89 3.84 12.30 -11.48
N ASN A 90 3.76 11.02 -11.21
CA ASN A 90 2.54 10.24 -11.32
C ASN A 90 1.73 10.18 -10.01
N PHE A 91 2.37 10.45 -8.88
CA PHE A 91 1.73 10.45 -7.56
C PHE A 91 2.31 11.56 -6.65
N PHE A 92 2.47 12.75 -7.19
CA PHE A 92 3.10 13.89 -6.48
C PHE A 92 2.30 14.35 -5.25
N ASN A 93 0.99 14.14 -5.23
CA ASN A 93 0.08 14.56 -4.15
C ASN A 93 -0.23 13.44 -3.16
N GLN A 94 0.58 12.37 -3.12
CA GLN A 94 0.36 11.33 -2.14
C GLN A 94 0.42 11.90 -0.71
N PRO A 95 -0.48 11.49 0.19
CA PRO A 95 -0.41 11.92 1.56
C PRO A 95 0.83 11.32 2.21
N ARG A 96 1.79 12.18 2.50
CA ARG A 96 2.97 11.79 3.26
C ARG A 96 2.71 12.07 4.73
N SER A 97 2.48 11.03 5.49
CA SER A 97 2.38 11.17 6.93
C SER A 97 3.76 11.06 7.56
N GLN A 98 4.14 12.06 8.34
CA GLN A 98 5.40 12.03 9.07
C GLN A 98 5.37 11.11 10.30
N THR A 99 4.21 10.62 10.69
CA THR A 99 4.10 10.01 12.02
C THR A 99 3.53 8.61 12.07
N HIS A 100 2.59 8.19 11.24
CA HIS A 100 1.83 7.00 11.59
C HIS A 100 1.35 6.11 10.44
N HIS A 101 1.54 6.49 9.17
CA HIS A 101 1.21 5.61 8.06
C HIS A 101 2.42 4.74 7.76
N GLY A 102 2.38 3.53 8.22
CA GLY A 102 3.58 2.77 8.19
C GLY A 102 3.52 1.57 7.29
N GLU A 103 3.89 0.53 7.90
CA GLU A 103 4.00 -0.80 7.36
C GLU A 103 2.63 -1.29 6.88
N GLY A 104 2.33 -1.13 5.62
CA GLY A 104 1.08 -1.59 5.03
C GLY A 104 1.29 -2.38 3.76
N ASN A 105 0.27 -3.14 3.39
CA ASN A 105 0.27 -3.91 2.17
C ASN A 105 -0.24 -3.04 1.01
N ILE A 106 0.39 -3.18 -0.15
CA ILE A 106 -0.11 -2.61 -1.41
C ILE A 106 -0.96 -3.67 -2.11
N TYR A 107 -2.13 -3.26 -2.56
CA TYR A 107 -2.97 -4.02 -3.48
C TYR A 107 -3.24 -3.17 -4.72
N LEU A 108 -3.32 -3.82 -5.85
CA LEU A 108 -3.64 -3.21 -7.13
C LEU A 108 -4.97 -3.78 -7.62
N ARG A 109 -6.00 -2.94 -7.69
CA ARG A 109 -7.37 -3.30 -8.10
C ARG A 109 -8.01 -2.12 -8.80
N ASP A 110 -8.88 -2.40 -9.73
CA ASP A 110 -9.81 -1.42 -10.31
C ASP A 110 -10.95 -1.19 -9.30
N MET A 111 -10.89 -0.09 -8.56
CA MET A 111 -11.80 0.21 -7.45
C MET A 111 -13.09 0.88 -7.92
N ASN A 112 -13.01 1.68 -8.98
CA ASN A 112 -14.12 2.46 -9.52
C ASN A 112 -14.72 1.87 -10.80
N LEU A 113 -14.21 0.72 -11.24
CA LEU A 113 -14.63 -0.03 -12.43
C LEU A 113 -14.47 0.75 -13.75
N ASP A 114 -13.44 1.60 -13.84
CA ASP A 114 -13.13 2.34 -15.07
C ASP A 114 -12.18 1.59 -16.02
N GLY A 115 -11.70 0.41 -15.60
CA GLY A 115 -10.79 -0.44 -16.34
C GLY A 115 -9.33 -0.16 -16.04
N SER A 116 -9.03 0.78 -15.14
CA SER A 116 -7.66 1.12 -14.74
C SER A 116 -7.35 0.53 -13.35
N ILE A 117 -6.09 0.21 -13.13
CA ILE A 117 -5.66 -0.37 -11.85
C ILE A 117 -5.34 0.77 -10.87
N ASP A 118 -6.06 0.80 -9.74
CA ASP A 118 -5.84 1.74 -8.65
C ASP A 118 -4.89 1.17 -7.59
N ILE A 119 -4.37 2.05 -6.73
CA ILE A 119 -3.52 1.68 -5.60
C ILE A 119 -4.35 1.68 -4.32
N ILE A 120 -4.29 0.58 -3.58
CA ILE A 120 -4.82 0.46 -2.22
C ILE A 120 -3.64 0.20 -1.30
N HIS A 121 -3.35 1.12 -0.39
CA HIS A 121 -2.36 0.94 0.66
C HIS A 121 -3.08 0.65 1.97
N SER A 122 -3.09 -0.61 2.37
CA SER A 122 -3.65 -1.05 3.63
C SER A 122 -2.66 -0.75 4.75
N THR A 123 -2.94 0.25 5.55
CA THR A 123 -2.03 0.74 6.58
C THR A 123 -2.78 1.07 7.86
N ARG A 124 -2.01 1.15 8.93
CA ARG A 124 -2.43 1.59 10.24
C ARG A 124 -2.27 3.11 10.35
N ASP A 125 -3.30 3.81 10.77
CA ASP A 125 -3.22 5.21 11.13
C ASP A 125 -3.66 5.45 12.57
N TYR A 126 -2.84 6.17 13.32
CA TYR A 126 -3.10 6.49 14.70
C TYR A 126 -3.77 7.85 14.93
N SER A 127 -3.71 8.75 13.96
CA SER A 127 -3.98 10.16 14.22
C SER A 127 -5.29 10.69 13.65
N SER A 128 -5.83 10.11 12.59
CA SER A 128 -6.89 10.73 11.80
C SER A 128 -8.18 9.93 11.71
N GLY A 129 -8.24 8.75 12.32
CA GLY A 129 -9.40 7.87 12.21
C GLY A 129 -9.57 7.23 10.84
N TYR A 130 -8.50 7.11 10.07
CA TYR A 130 -8.49 6.39 8.80
C TYR A 130 -8.97 4.95 8.97
N HIS A 131 -9.68 4.47 7.98
CA HIS A 131 -10.32 3.15 8.00
C HIS A 131 -9.38 1.99 7.61
N GLY A 132 -8.07 2.16 7.75
CA GLY A 132 -7.07 1.12 7.50
C GLY A 132 -6.73 0.92 6.04
N ALA A 133 -7.16 1.82 5.16
CA ALA A 133 -6.76 1.84 3.77
C ALA A 133 -6.64 3.27 3.23
N HIS A 134 -5.63 3.49 2.43
CA HIS A 134 -5.50 4.62 1.53
C HIS A 134 -5.79 4.15 0.12
N ILE A 135 -6.63 4.86 -0.61
CA ILE A 135 -6.94 4.56 -1.99
C ILE A 135 -6.46 5.71 -2.86
N ALA A 136 -5.80 5.38 -3.96
CA ALA A 136 -5.41 6.35 -4.97
C ALA A 136 -5.92 5.89 -6.33
N ILE A 137 -6.79 6.69 -6.91
CA ILE A 137 -7.45 6.42 -8.19
C ILE A 137 -6.52 6.79 -9.34
N ASN A 138 -6.44 5.89 -10.31
CA ASN A 138 -5.66 6.00 -11.53
C ASN A 138 -6.49 6.64 -12.65
N ASP A 139 -5.92 7.59 -13.38
CA ASP A 139 -6.57 8.21 -14.54
C ASP A 139 -6.50 7.39 -15.83
N GLY A 140 -6.00 6.15 -15.74
CA GLY A 140 -5.78 5.25 -16.89
C GLY A 140 -4.44 5.42 -17.58
N ASN A 141 -3.63 6.40 -17.19
CA ASN A 141 -2.29 6.65 -17.72
C ASN A 141 -1.20 6.48 -16.66
N GLY A 142 -1.55 5.87 -15.52
CA GLY A 142 -0.65 5.69 -14.40
C GLY A 142 -0.47 6.92 -13.51
N ASN A 143 -1.30 7.97 -13.64
CA ASN A 143 -1.30 9.09 -12.72
C ASN A 143 -2.35 8.86 -11.62
N PHE A 144 -1.96 9.08 -10.38
CA PHE A 144 -2.75 8.74 -9.21
C PHE A 144 -3.20 9.97 -8.44
N ASN A 145 -4.47 9.94 -8.02
CA ASN A 145 -5.05 10.89 -7.09
C ASN A 145 -5.51 10.16 -5.82
N SER A 146 -5.04 10.63 -4.67
CA SER A 146 -5.53 10.11 -3.39
C SER A 146 -6.98 10.50 -3.15
N ILE A 147 -7.79 9.53 -2.74
CA ILE A 147 -9.12 9.80 -2.20
C ILE A 147 -8.98 10.27 -0.76
N THR A 148 -9.86 11.17 -0.35
CA THR A 148 -9.91 11.65 1.02
C THR A 148 -10.70 10.65 1.90
N ASN A 149 -10.52 10.73 3.21
CA ASN A 149 -11.24 9.90 4.16
C ASN A 149 -12.75 10.04 4.10
N ASP A 150 -13.22 11.21 3.67
CA ASP A 150 -14.66 11.48 3.59
C ASP A 150 -15.35 10.62 2.52
N ASP A 151 -14.57 10.05 1.61
CA ASP A 151 -15.05 9.21 0.52
C ASP A 151 -15.11 7.72 0.90
N LEU A 152 -14.54 7.35 2.05
CA LEU A 152 -14.54 5.97 2.52
C LEU A 152 -15.72 5.68 3.45
N PRO A 153 -16.25 4.45 3.46
CA PRO A 153 -17.32 4.08 4.38
C PRO A 153 -16.92 4.32 5.84
N ASN A 154 -17.81 4.92 6.61
CA ASN A 154 -17.56 5.18 8.02
C ASN A 154 -17.27 3.89 8.79
N LYS A 155 -16.26 3.93 9.63
CA LYS A 155 -15.94 2.87 10.59
C LYS A 155 -17.20 2.52 11.41
N PRO A 156 -17.52 1.23 11.58
CA PRO A 156 -18.55 0.82 12.51
C PRO A 156 -18.27 1.38 13.90
N ASN A 157 -19.29 2.03 14.50
CA ASN A 157 -19.13 2.59 15.84
C ASN A 157 -19.08 1.44 16.85
N SER A 158 -17.88 1.03 17.25
CA SER A 158 -17.65 -0.11 18.14
C SER A 158 -18.01 0.17 19.59
N GLY A 159 -18.34 1.43 19.93
CA GLY A 159 -18.64 1.83 21.32
C GLY A 159 -17.41 1.86 22.23
N TYR A 160 -16.24 1.55 21.73
CA TYR A 160 -14.98 1.62 22.46
C TYR A 160 -14.21 2.89 22.13
N ASN A 161 -13.49 3.41 23.11
CA ASN A 161 -12.73 4.65 23.04
C ASN A 161 -11.76 4.65 21.84
N ASN A 162 -11.58 5.77 21.22
CA ASN A 162 -10.70 6.30 20.16
C ASN A 162 -9.46 5.50 19.68
N TYR A 163 -9.30 4.24 20.02
CA TYR A 163 -8.12 3.41 19.77
C TYR A 163 -8.38 2.17 18.91
N ASP A 164 -9.58 2.03 18.34
CA ASP A 164 -9.87 0.92 17.44
C ASP A 164 -9.23 1.19 16.06
N PHE A 165 -8.01 0.76 15.91
CA PHE A 165 -7.27 0.91 14.68
C PHE A 165 -7.62 -0.21 13.71
N LEU A 166 -7.96 0.16 12.48
CA LEU A 166 -7.97 -0.78 11.38
C LEU A 166 -6.51 -1.06 11.00
N MET A 167 -6.00 -2.21 11.36
CA MET A 167 -4.62 -2.55 11.06
C MET A 167 -4.40 -2.95 9.63
N LYS A 168 -5.35 -3.65 9.05
CA LYS A 168 -5.23 -4.16 7.68
C LYS A 168 -6.61 -4.33 7.07
N SER A 169 -6.75 -3.83 5.87
CA SER A 169 -7.91 -4.06 5.03
C SER A 169 -7.49 -4.88 3.81
N LEU A 170 -8.20 -5.94 3.53
CA LEU A 170 -8.02 -6.78 2.36
C LEU A 170 -9.14 -6.46 1.37
N PRO A 171 -8.82 -5.92 0.17
CA PRO A 171 -9.82 -5.74 -0.87
C PRO A 171 -10.26 -7.09 -1.43
N ILE A 172 -11.56 -7.29 -1.50
CA ILE A 172 -12.18 -8.54 -1.95
C ILE A 172 -13.58 -8.22 -2.49
N ASN A 173 -14.09 -9.07 -3.37
CA ASN A 173 -15.52 -9.04 -3.74
C ASN A 173 -16.22 -10.14 -2.95
N ILE A 174 -17.11 -9.77 -2.01
CA ILE A 174 -17.76 -10.70 -1.09
C ILE A 174 -19.17 -11.05 -1.55
N ASP A 175 -19.89 -10.09 -2.10
CA ASP A 175 -21.32 -10.23 -2.40
C ASP A 175 -21.64 -10.50 -3.87
N ASN A 176 -20.62 -10.70 -4.71
CA ASN A 176 -20.72 -10.84 -6.18
C ASN A 176 -21.29 -9.61 -6.91
N GLU A 177 -21.36 -8.47 -6.27
CA GLU A 177 -21.54 -7.21 -6.95
C GLU A 177 -20.23 -6.81 -7.66
N ALA A 178 -20.29 -5.81 -8.53
CA ALA A 178 -19.08 -5.44 -9.28
C ALA A 178 -18.03 -4.72 -8.42
N CYS A 179 -18.48 -4.08 -7.34
CA CYS A 179 -17.65 -3.24 -6.49
C CYS A 179 -16.70 -4.05 -5.61
N ILE A 180 -15.54 -3.48 -5.33
CA ILE A 180 -14.58 -4.08 -4.40
C ILE A 180 -14.96 -3.72 -2.96
N ASP A 181 -15.16 -4.74 -2.16
CA ASP A 181 -15.40 -4.66 -0.72
C ASP A 181 -14.10 -4.74 0.07
N PHE A 182 -14.19 -4.60 1.38
CA PHE A 182 -13.07 -4.80 2.29
C PHE A 182 -13.41 -5.79 3.41
N ILE A 183 -12.48 -6.69 3.68
CA ILE A 183 -12.38 -7.35 4.97
C ILE A 183 -11.32 -6.61 5.78
N SER A 184 -11.69 -6.13 6.95
CA SER A 184 -10.82 -5.34 7.80
C SER A 184 -10.68 -5.99 9.17
N VAL A 185 -9.47 -5.92 9.73
CA VAL A 185 -9.13 -6.42 11.05
C VAL A 185 -8.81 -5.23 11.94
N THR A 186 -9.42 -5.17 13.12
CA THR A 186 -9.04 -4.21 14.15
C THR A 186 -7.98 -4.83 15.05
N ASP A 187 -7.01 -4.03 15.48
CA ASP A 187 -6.12 -4.39 16.58
C ASP A 187 -6.44 -3.47 17.76
N ALA A 188 -7.02 -4.07 18.78
CA ALA A 188 -7.48 -3.33 19.96
C ALA A 188 -6.40 -3.17 21.02
N GLY A 189 -5.18 -3.40 20.74
CA GLY A 189 -4.31 -3.28 21.85
C GLY A 189 -2.83 -3.43 21.69
N TRP A 190 -2.17 -2.38 21.32
CA TRP A 190 -0.74 -2.37 21.64
C TRP A 190 -0.41 -1.69 22.97
N GLU A 191 -1.24 -0.84 23.50
CA GLU A 191 -0.95 -0.17 24.77
C GLU A 191 -2.02 -0.46 25.82
N ASN A 192 -1.76 -1.46 26.69
CA ASN A 192 -2.45 -1.66 27.97
C ASN A 192 -3.92 -2.11 27.96
N SER A 193 -4.45 -2.69 26.93
CA SER A 193 -5.72 -3.37 27.10
C SER A 193 -5.50 -4.76 27.66
N THR A 194 -5.93 -4.98 28.90
CA THR A 194 -6.06 -6.29 29.52
C THR A 194 -7.25 -7.07 28.99
N ASP A 195 -7.89 -6.55 27.94
CA ASP A 195 -9.10 -7.12 27.38
C ASP A 195 -8.78 -7.85 26.07
N GLU A 196 -8.61 -9.15 26.16
CA GLU A 196 -8.35 -10.05 25.03
C GLU A 196 -9.53 -10.16 24.04
N THR A 197 -10.61 -9.41 24.25
CA THR A 197 -11.87 -9.57 23.52
C THR A 197 -12.06 -8.61 22.36
N SER A 198 -11.06 -7.79 22.02
CA SER A 198 -11.26 -6.62 21.18
C SER A 198 -10.71 -6.71 19.75
N ASN A 199 -10.30 -7.89 19.30
CA ASN A 199 -9.98 -8.11 17.90
C ASN A 199 -11.24 -8.46 17.11
N TYR A 200 -11.69 -7.54 16.26
CA TYR A 200 -12.85 -7.75 15.41
C TYR A 200 -12.42 -7.95 13.96
N LEU A 201 -13.04 -8.94 13.33
CA LEU A 201 -13.08 -9.05 11.88
C LEU A 201 -14.43 -8.48 11.44
N PHE A 202 -14.41 -7.52 10.52
CA PHE A 202 -15.62 -6.99 9.94
C PHE A 202 -15.46 -6.79 8.43
N THR A 203 -16.60 -6.72 7.76
CA THR A 203 -16.66 -6.47 6.33
C THR A 203 -17.25 -5.08 6.10
N VAL A 204 -16.70 -4.38 5.14
CA VAL A 204 -17.26 -3.14 4.62
C VAL A 204 -17.69 -3.41 3.19
N LEU A 205 -19.01 -3.38 2.95
CA LEU A 205 -19.57 -3.57 1.62
C LEU A 205 -19.62 -2.22 0.90
N ASN A 206 -19.04 -2.19 -0.28
CA ASN A 206 -19.08 -1.04 -1.17
C ASN A 206 -20.19 -1.24 -2.20
N THR A 207 -21.41 -0.85 -1.84
CA THR A 207 -22.59 -1.11 -2.66
C THR A 207 -22.76 -0.15 -3.86
N ALA A 208 -21.92 0.85 -4.00
CA ALA A 208 -22.14 1.91 -4.98
C ALA A 208 -20.96 2.17 -5.94
N CYS A 209 -19.82 1.49 -5.75
CA CYS A 209 -18.56 1.77 -6.48
C CYS A 209 -18.22 3.28 -6.57
N ASN A 210 -18.68 4.05 -5.62
CA ASN A 210 -18.47 5.49 -5.59
C ASN A 210 -17.17 5.78 -4.84
N PHE A 211 -16.13 6.03 -5.63
CA PHE A 211 -14.88 6.62 -5.18
C PHE A 211 -14.50 7.80 -6.06
#